data_d10cc7e755982331b07fa80f28cc2e65
#
_entry.id   d10cc7e755982331b07fa80f28cc2e65
#
_cell.length_a   1.000
_cell.length_b   1.000
_cell.length_c   1.000
_cell.angle_alpha   90.00
_cell.angle_beta   90.00
_cell.angle_gamma   90.00
#
_symmetry.space_group_name_H-M   'P 1'
#
loop_
_entity.id
_entity.type
_entity.pdbx_description
1 polymer ?
#
loop_
_entity_poly.entity_id
_entity_poly.type
_entity_poly.pdbx_seq_one_letter_code
_entity_poly.pdbx_strand_id
1 'polypeptide(L)'
;EQWLPQVCTRIEALGSYRERIVTTAIGDNQASFLGAAGNENNTLLVNMGTGGQISVLSDQYFTAEGIEARPFLHGTYLLAGASLCGGKAYALLEKFFREFVKEATGQEKPLYKTLEKLAGDGKASCTGRENRKKLQIETTFDGTRVHPEQTGSITNLSTDNFTPAAFVYGTLEGMSRELYQMY
;
A
#
# COMPACT_ATOMS: atom_id res chain seq x y z
N GLU A 1 -18.51 -8.49 -30.32
CA GLU A 1 -17.31 -7.76 -30.80
C GLU A 1 -17.62 -6.44 -31.49
N GLN A 2 -18.75 -6.29 -32.19
CA GLN A 2 -19.11 -5.02 -32.84
C GLN A 2 -19.39 -3.82 -31.91
N TRP A 3 -19.57 -4.07 -30.62
CA TRP A 3 -19.90 -3.04 -29.62
C TRP A 3 -18.70 -2.57 -28.80
N LEU A 4 -17.52 -3.20 -28.98
CA LEU A 4 -16.32 -2.83 -28.26
C LEU A 4 -15.45 -1.90 -29.12
N PRO A 5 -14.83 -0.87 -28.52
CA PRO A 5 -13.87 -0.03 -29.22
C PRO A 5 -12.63 -0.83 -29.63
N GLN A 6 -11.93 -0.35 -30.63
CA GLN A 6 -10.66 -0.93 -31.04
C GLN A 6 -9.64 -0.84 -29.91
N VAL A 7 -8.95 -1.95 -29.63
CA VAL A 7 -7.87 -1.99 -28.67
C VAL A 7 -6.56 -1.56 -29.35
N CYS A 8 -5.91 -0.55 -28.80
CA CYS A 8 -4.60 -0.08 -29.25
C CYS A 8 -3.51 -0.62 -28.30
N THR A 9 -2.39 -1.09 -28.86
CA THR A 9 -1.24 -1.62 -28.09
C THR A 9 -0.17 -0.55 -27.83
N ARG A 10 -0.36 0.65 -28.34
CA ARG A 10 0.56 1.79 -28.20
C ARG A 10 -0.23 3.10 -28.09
N ILE A 11 0.44 4.14 -27.64
CA ILE A 11 -0.15 5.49 -27.62
C ILE A 11 -0.16 6.02 -29.04
N GLU A 12 -1.35 6.27 -29.58
CA GLU A 12 -1.57 6.79 -30.93
C GLU A 12 -2.39 8.08 -30.89
N ALA A 13 -2.15 8.97 -31.84
CA ALA A 13 -2.99 10.14 -32.05
C ALA A 13 -4.27 9.69 -32.76
N LEU A 14 -5.43 9.91 -32.13
CA LEU A 14 -6.76 9.59 -32.66
C LEU A 14 -7.39 10.77 -33.39
N GLY A 15 -6.80 11.96 -33.25
CA GLY A 15 -7.29 13.17 -33.84
C GLY A 15 -6.95 14.41 -33.02
N SER A 16 -7.68 15.49 -33.22
CA SER A 16 -7.54 16.74 -32.49
C SER A 16 -8.88 17.30 -32.03
N TYR A 17 -8.88 17.91 -30.86
CA TYR A 17 -10.02 18.68 -30.35
C TYR A 17 -9.54 20.04 -29.84
N ARG A 18 -10.10 21.12 -30.34
CA ARG A 18 -9.69 22.51 -30.01
C ARG A 18 -8.17 22.69 -30.04
N GLU A 19 -7.54 22.28 -31.16
CA GLU A 19 -6.10 22.38 -31.43
C GLU A 19 -5.21 21.50 -30.53
N ARG A 20 -5.79 20.60 -29.71
CA ARG A 20 -5.07 19.66 -28.89
C ARG A 20 -5.16 18.26 -29.45
N ILE A 21 -4.04 17.55 -29.45
CA ILE A 21 -3.99 16.15 -29.87
C ILE A 21 -4.76 15.31 -28.85
N VAL A 22 -5.66 14.47 -29.35
CA VAL A 22 -6.34 13.43 -28.56
C VAL A 22 -5.66 12.12 -28.85
N THR A 23 -5.21 11.46 -27.80
CA THR A 23 -4.53 10.17 -27.88
C THR A 23 -5.44 9.04 -27.42
N THR A 24 -5.01 7.79 -27.66
CA THR A 24 -5.62 6.61 -27.05
C THR A 24 -5.72 6.76 -25.54
N ALA A 25 -6.83 6.30 -24.95
CA ALA A 25 -7.02 6.29 -23.50
C ALA A 25 -6.07 5.27 -22.84
N ILE A 26 -5.63 5.62 -21.65
CA ILE A 26 -4.86 4.73 -20.77
C ILE A 26 -5.59 4.65 -19.42
N GLY A 27 -5.57 3.51 -18.75
CA GLY A 27 -6.14 3.37 -17.41
C GLY A 27 -5.38 4.25 -16.40
N ASP A 28 -6.09 4.73 -15.37
CA ASP A 28 -5.54 5.62 -14.34
C ASP A 28 -4.31 5.01 -13.63
N ASN A 29 -4.34 3.73 -13.37
CA ASN A 29 -3.29 2.98 -12.71
C ASN A 29 -2.03 2.88 -13.59
N GLN A 30 -2.22 2.55 -14.87
CA GLN A 30 -1.14 2.51 -15.86
C GLN A 30 -0.55 3.92 -16.09
N ALA A 31 -1.41 4.96 -16.14
CA ALA A 31 -0.97 6.34 -16.26
C ALA A 31 -0.16 6.79 -15.03
N SER A 32 -0.60 6.42 -13.83
CA SER A 32 0.11 6.70 -12.58
C SER A 32 1.48 6.03 -12.54
N PHE A 33 1.56 4.75 -12.94
CA PHE A 33 2.84 4.05 -13.04
C PHE A 33 3.77 4.72 -14.05
N LEU A 34 3.28 5.02 -15.25
CA LEU A 34 4.06 5.67 -16.29
C LEU A 34 4.61 7.04 -15.85
N GLY A 35 3.78 7.82 -15.15
CA GLY A 35 4.16 9.14 -14.66
C GLY A 35 5.17 9.11 -13.49
N ALA A 36 5.11 8.08 -12.65
CA ALA A 36 5.96 7.97 -11.46
C ALA A 36 7.26 7.18 -11.70
N ALA A 37 7.20 6.10 -12.48
CA ALA A 37 8.29 5.15 -12.68
C ALA A 37 8.80 5.11 -14.13
N GLY A 38 8.11 5.76 -15.07
CA GLY A 38 8.43 5.68 -16.48
C GLY A 38 8.12 4.31 -17.07
N ASN A 39 8.89 3.91 -18.09
CA ASN A 39 8.78 2.60 -18.74
C ASN A 39 10.04 1.77 -18.47
N GLU A 40 10.55 1.85 -17.26
CA GLU A 40 11.77 1.13 -16.88
C GLU A 40 11.43 -0.25 -16.32
N ASN A 41 12.03 -1.29 -16.91
CA ASN A 41 12.02 -2.64 -16.35
C ASN A 41 12.78 -2.63 -15.01
N ASN A 42 12.41 -3.50 -14.09
CA ASN A 42 12.98 -3.60 -12.73
C ASN A 42 12.65 -2.43 -11.79
N THR A 43 11.62 -1.66 -12.08
CA THR A 43 11.11 -0.64 -11.16
C THR A 43 9.89 -1.15 -10.42
N LEU A 44 9.93 -1.07 -9.10
CA LEU A 44 8.81 -1.36 -8.22
C LEU A 44 8.21 -0.03 -7.78
N LEU A 45 6.94 0.20 -8.09
CA LEU A 45 6.19 1.36 -7.60
C LEU A 45 5.38 0.93 -6.38
N VAL A 46 5.64 1.55 -5.24
CA VAL A 46 4.82 1.45 -4.04
C VAL A 46 4.06 2.75 -3.85
N ASN A 47 2.74 2.66 -3.90
CA ASN A 47 1.85 3.79 -3.65
C ASN A 47 1.11 3.56 -2.33
N MET A 48 1.26 4.48 -1.38
CA MET A 48 0.66 4.39 -0.05
C MET A 48 -0.29 5.58 0.17
N GLY A 49 -1.58 5.32 -0.01
CA GLY A 49 -2.67 6.23 0.35
C GLY A 49 -3.49 5.63 1.49
N THR A 50 -4.80 5.79 1.47
CA THR A 50 -5.74 5.11 2.38
C THR A 50 -5.58 3.60 2.29
N GLY A 51 -5.57 3.05 1.06
CA GLY A 51 -5.06 1.72 0.76
C GLY A 51 -3.59 1.76 0.38
N GLY A 52 -3.00 0.59 0.17
CA GLY A 52 -1.65 0.42 -0.38
C GLY A 52 -1.71 -0.25 -1.75
N GLN A 53 -0.74 0.01 -2.60
CA GLN A 53 -0.59 -0.67 -3.87
C GLN A 53 0.87 -0.88 -4.19
N ILE A 54 1.19 -2.04 -4.72
CA ILE A 54 2.48 -2.36 -5.30
C ILE A 54 2.29 -2.66 -6.78
N SER A 55 3.18 -2.17 -7.63
CA SER A 55 3.10 -2.40 -9.08
C SER A 55 4.48 -2.59 -9.67
N VAL A 56 4.57 -3.52 -10.64
CA VAL A 56 5.80 -3.84 -11.38
C VAL A 56 5.47 -4.17 -12.83
N LEU A 57 6.39 -3.86 -13.76
CA LEU A 57 6.25 -4.28 -15.16
C LEU A 57 6.69 -5.74 -15.35
N SER A 58 6.00 -6.43 -16.23
CA SER A 58 6.33 -7.78 -16.68
C SER A 58 6.16 -7.91 -18.19
N ASP A 59 7.10 -8.61 -18.83
CA ASP A 59 6.99 -8.94 -20.25
C ASP A 59 6.02 -10.12 -20.47
N GLN A 60 5.61 -10.79 -19.42
CA GLN A 60 4.72 -11.95 -19.48
C GLN A 60 3.43 -11.70 -18.70
N TYR A 61 2.34 -12.23 -19.24
CA TYR A 61 1.09 -12.29 -18.51
C TYR A 61 1.23 -13.24 -17.32
N PHE A 62 0.92 -12.74 -16.14
CA PHE A 62 0.98 -13.50 -14.90
C PHE A 62 -0.21 -13.18 -14.03
N THR A 63 -0.80 -14.17 -13.42
CA THR A 63 -1.84 -14.01 -12.41
C THR A 63 -1.53 -14.86 -11.19
N ALA A 64 -1.74 -14.30 -10.03
CA ALA A 64 -1.70 -14.99 -8.75
C ALA A 64 -2.83 -14.45 -7.86
N GLU A 65 -3.06 -15.12 -6.76
CA GLU A 65 -4.04 -14.65 -5.79
C GLU A 65 -3.67 -13.25 -5.28
N GLY A 66 -4.60 -12.30 -5.41
CA GLY A 66 -4.39 -10.90 -5.02
C GLY A 66 -3.55 -10.06 -6.00
N ILE A 67 -3.05 -10.65 -7.10
CA ILE A 67 -2.31 -9.94 -8.14
C ILE A 67 -3.12 -9.88 -9.43
N GLU A 68 -3.30 -8.68 -9.95
CA GLU A 68 -3.94 -8.40 -11.23
C GLU A 68 -2.90 -8.08 -12.29
N ALA A 69 -3.01 -8.73 -13.47
CA ALA A 69 -2.22 -8.34 -14.64
C ALA A 69 -3.06 -7.41 -15.53
N ARG A 70 -2.56 -6.23 -15.78
CA ARG A 70 -3.22 -5.21 -16.62
C ARG A 70 -2.38 -4.94 -17.85
N PRO A 71 -2.97 -4.97 -19.07
CA PRO A 71 -2.22 -4.62 -20.28
C PRO A 71 -1.54 -3.25 -20.14
N PHE A 72 -0.30 -3.17 -20.60
CA PHE A 72 0.51 -1.97 -20.59
C PHE A 72 1.11 -1.70 -21.97
N LEU A 73 2.00 -0.72 -22.10
CA LEU A 73 2.57 -0.32 -23.39
C LEU A 73 3.43 -1.44 -24.02
N HIS A 74 3.50 -1.46 -25.33
CA HIS A 74 4.38 -2.36 -26.10
C HIS A 74 4.18 -3.87 -25.84
N GLY A 75 2.97 -4.26 -25.45
CA GLY A 75 2.67 -5.68 -25.18
C GLY A 75 3.14 -6.20 -23.82
N THR A 76 3.57 -5.31 -22.93
CA THR A 76 3.90 -5.65 -21.54
C THR A 76 2.65 -5.61 -20.64
N TYR A 77 2.82 -5.99 -19.40
CA TYR A 77 1.76 -6.02 -18.39
C TYR A 77 2.21 -5.27 -17.13
N LEU A 78 1.29 -4.53 -16.54
CA LEU A 78 1.44 -4.00 -15.21
C LEU A 78 0.83 -5.00 -14.21
N LEU A 79 1.68 -5.67 -13.44
CA LEU A 79 1.25 -6.50 -12.34
C LEU A 79 0.99 -5.61 -11.13
N ALA A 80 -0.18 -5.73 -10.53
CA ALA A 80 -0.58 -4.88 -9.41
C ALA A 80 -1.21 -5.68 -8.28
N GLY A 81 -0.69 -5.52 -7.08
CA GLY A 81 -1.29 -5.98 -5.83
C GLY A 81 -1.79 -4.79 -5.02
N ALA A 82 -2.91 -4.94 -4.32
CA ALA A 82 -3.51 -3.83 -3.56
C ALA A 82 -3.99 -4.27 -2.18
N SER A 83 -3.55 -3.52 -1.15
CA SER A 83 -4.04 -3.58 0.22
C SER A 83 -5.23 -2.64 0.40
N LEU A 84 -6.27 -3.08 1.10
CA LEU A 84 -7.43 -2.26 1.43
C LEU A 84 -7.17 -1.30 2.59
N CYS A 85 -6.19 -1.60 3.43
CA CYS A 85 -5.91 -0.87 4.67
C CYS A 85 -4.45 -0.37 4.78
N GLY A 86 -3.92 0.26 3.73
CA GLY A 86 -2.56 0.83 3.73
C GLY A 86 -2.37 1.91 4.80
N GLY A 87 -2.26 3.17 4.41
CA GLY A 87 -2.13 4.29 5.35
C GLY A 87 -3.27 4.44 6.34
N LYS A 88 -4.44 3.84 6.06
CA LYS A 88 -5.58 3.78 7.00
C LYS A 88 -5.20 3.06 8.29
N ALA A 89 -4.39 2.01 8.25
CA ALA A 89 -3.93 1.32 9.47
C ALA A 89 -3.17 2.25 10.40
N TYR A 90 -2.27 3.06 9.85
CA TYR A 90 -1.53 4.05 10.62
C TYR A 90 -2.42 5.18 11.15
N ALA A 91 -3.39 5.63 10.35
CA ALA A 91 -4.37 6.63 10.78
C ALA A 91 -5.29 6.13 11.90
N LEU A 92 -5.68 4.85 11.88
CA LEU A 92 -6.45 4.23 12.95
C LEU A 92 -5.67 4.16 14.26
N LEU A 93 -4.37 3.83 14.18
CA LEU A 93 -3.51 3.83 15.36
C LEU A 93 -3.32 5.26 15.92
N GLU A 94 -3.13 6.24 15.05
CA GLU A 94 -3.07 7.67 15.46
C GLU A 94 -4.37 8.08 16.16
N LYS A 95 -5.50 7.76 15.57
CA LYS A 95 -6.82 8.05 16.14
C LYS A 95 -6.97 7.44 17.54
N PHE A 96 -6.57 6.17 17.72
CA PHE A 96 -6.62 5.49 19.02
C PHE A 96 -5.81 6.23 20.09
N PHE A 97 -4.58 6.62 19.80
CA PHE A 97 -3.76 7.38 20.76
C PHE A 97 -4.30 8.80 20.97
N ARG A 98 -4.79 9.46 19.94
CA ARG A 98 -5.35 10.81 20.02
C ARG A 98 -6.63 10.84 20.88
N GLU A 99 -7.50 9.86 20.74
CA GLU A 99 -8.69 9.72 21.59
C GLU A 99 -8.29 9.53 23.06
N PHE A 100 -7.32 8.68 23.35
CA PHE A 100 -6.80 8.51 24.72
C PHE A 100 -6.24 9.83 25.32
N VAL A 101 -5.42 10.56 24.54
CA VAL A 101 -4.87 11.85 24.99
C VAL A 101 -5.98 12.87 25.22
N LYS A 102 -6.99 12.92 24.34
CA LYS A 102 -8.14 13.80 24.49
C LYS A 102 -8.90 13.52 25.79
N GLU A 103 -9.21 12.27 26.08
CA GLU A 103 -9.89 11.89 27.31
C GLU A 103 -9.05 12.21 28.57
N ALA A 104 -7.75 12.01 28.52
CA ALA A 104 -6.85 12.23 29.64
C ALA A 104 -6.56 13.71 29.93
N THR A 105 -6.55 14.56 28.91
CA THR A 105 -6.06 15.96 29.01
C THR A 105 -7.06 17.01 28.58
N GLY A 106 -8.18 16.64 27.97
CA GLY A 106 -9.14 17.55 27.32
C GLY A 106 -8.61 18.21 26.04
N GLN A 107 -7.40 17.89 25.59
CA GLN A 107 -6.78 18.46 24.41
C GLN A 107 -6.83 17.49 23.23
N GLU A 108 -7.31 17.97 22.09
CA GLU A 108 -7.29 17.22 20.84
C GLU A 108 -6.27 17.84 19.87
N LYS A 109 -5.26 17.07 19.50
CA LYS A 109 -4.24 17.47 18.53
C LYS A 109 -3.72 16.26 17.76
N PRO A 110 -3.35 16.42 16.48
CA PRO A 110 -2.71 15.34 15.70
C PRO A 110 -1.41 14.86 16.36
N LEU A 111 -1.22 13.55 16.41
CA LEU A 111 -0.07 12.90 17.05
C LEU A 111 0.95 12.32 16.07
N TYR A 112 0.83 12.54 14.76
CA TYR A 112 1.71 11.94 13.75
C TYR A 112 3.20 12.14 14.03
N LYS A 113 3.64 13.34 14.45
CA LYS A 113 5.03 13.61 14.83
C LYS A 113 5.48 12.80 16.04
N THR A 114 4.57 12.55 16.98
CA THR A 114 4.85 11.71 18.16
C THR A 114 4.97 10.24 17.74
N LEU A 115 4.10 9.77 16.87
CA LEU A 115 4.16 8.41 16.34
C LEU A 115 5.43 8.18 15.51
N GLU A 116 5.86 9.16 14.72
CA GLU A 116 7.11 9.09 13.95
C GLU A 116 8.33 8.90 14.88
N LYS A 117 8.42 9.65 15.98
CA LYS A 117 9.44 9.46 17.00
C LYS A 117 9.36 8.06 17.63
N LEU A 118 8.15 7.62 18.03
CA LEU A 118 7.93 6.30 18.62
C LEU A 118 8.29 5.16 17.65
N ALA A 119 8.10 5.35 16.34
CA ALA A 119 8.53 4.39 15.34
C ALA A 119 10.05 4.17 15.35
N GLY A 120 10.83 5.24 15.49
CA GLY A 120 12.29 5.18 15.64
C GLY A 120 12.71 4.44 16.91
N ASP A 121 12.09 4.75 18.05
CA ASP A 121 12.33 4.09 19.33
C ASP A 121 11.95 2.60 19.27
N GLY A 122 10.83 2.26 18.63
CA GLY A 122 10.37 0.88 18.44
C GLY A 122 11.34 0.07 17.58
N LYS A 123 11.86 0.64 16.49
CA LYS A 123 12.89 0.02 15.66
C LYS A 123 14.15 -0.30 16.47
N ALA A 124 14.65 0.65 17.24
CA ALA A 124 15.84 0.46 18.07
C ALA A 124 15.65 -0.66 19.12
N SER A 125 14.46 -0.73 19.73
CA SER A 125 14.13 -1.76 20.69
C SER A 125 14.02 -3.17 20.09
N CYS A 126 13.63 -3.26 18.80
CA CYS A 126 13.49 -4.53 18.08
C CYS A 126 14.83 -5.07 17.55
N THR A 127 15.82 -4.22 17.25
CA THR A 127 17.09 -4.63 16.63
C THR A 127 18.12 -5.18 17.62
N GLY A 128 17.93 -4.96 18.92
CA GLY A 128 18.93 -5.29 19.95
C GLY A 128 18.78 -6.64 20.65
N ARG A 129 17.79 -7.48 20.30
CA ARG A 129 17.48 -8.71 21.05
C ARG A 129 17.13 -9.86 20.11
N GLU A 130 18.13 -10.61 19.71
CA GLU A 130 18.04 -11.71 18.72
C GLU A 130 17.07 -12.87 19.05
N ASN A 131 16.56 -12.99 20.29
CA ASN A 131 15.80 -14.17 20.73
C ASN A 131 14.38 -13.89 21.25
N ARG A 132 13.86 -12.67 21.13
CA ARG A 132 12.48 -12.37 21.57
C ARG A 132 11.53 -12.33 20.38
N LYS A 133 10.37 -12.99 20.52
CA LYS A 133 9.28 -12.87 19.54
C LYS A 133 8.86 -11.41 19.48
N LYS A 134 9.03 -10.79 18.32
CA LYS A 134 8.59 -9.42 18.07
C LYS A 134 7.07 -9.36 18.04
N LEU A 135 6.50 -8.26 18.53
CA LEU A 135 5.10 -7.94 18.33
C LEU A 135 4.80 -7.95 16.83
N GLN A 136 3.79 -8.68 16.41
CA GLN A 136 3.32 -8.72 15.04
C GLN A 136 1.91 -8.17 14.97
N ILE A 137 1.67 -7.24 14.06
CA ILE A 137 0.36 -6.66 13.80
C ILE A 137 0.03 -6.95 12.34
N GLU A 138 -1.07 -7.68 12.11
CA GLU A 138 -1.66 -7.84 10.79
C GLU A 138 -2.60 -6.68 10.54
N THR A 139 -2.35 -5.93 9.46
CA THR A 139 -3.04 -4.67 9.18
C THR A 139 -4.24 -4.81 8.25
N THR A 140 -4.70 -6.03 8.01
CA THR A 140 -5.88 -6.35 7.20
C THR A 140 -7.20 -6.00 7.90
N PHE A 141 -7.31 -4.80 8.47
CA PHE A 141 -8.48 -4.38 9.28
C PHE A 141 -9.78 -4.30 8.47
N ASP A 142 -9.69 -4.08 7.16
CA ASP A 142 -10.82 -4.08 6.23
C ASP A 142 -10.89 -5.36 5.37
N GLY A 143 -10.19 -6.42 5.78
CA GLY A 143 -9.99 -7.61 4.97
C GLY A 143 -9.00 -7.39 3.83
N THR A 144 -8.96 -8.35 2.91
CA THR A 144 -8.27 -8.26 1.63
C THR A 144 -9.27 -8.36 0.48
N ARG A 145 -8.84 -8.11 -0.75
CA ARG A 145 -9.71 -8.30 -1.92
C ARG A 145 -10.14 -9.76 -2.13
N VAL A 146 -9.32 -10.68 -1.67
CA VAL A 146 -9.55 -12.13 -1.78
C VAL A 146 -10.31 -12.66 -0.58
N HIS A 147 -9.99 -12.17 0.62
CA HIS A 147 -10.59 -12.55 1.89
C HIS A 147 -11.19 -11.31 2.59
N PRO A 148 -12.39 -10.85 2.16
CA PRO A 148 -13.03 -9.68 2.73
C PRO A 148 -13.47 -9.86 4.19
N GLU A 149 -13.58 -11.11 4.64
CA GLU A 149 -13.91 -11.49 6.03
C GLU A 149 -12.70 -11.43 6.97
N GLN A 150 -11.49 -11.31 6.45
CA GLN A 150 -10.28 -11.28 7.25
C GLN A 150 -10.24 -10.00 8.10
N THR A 151 -9.73 -10.11 9.32
CA THR A 151 -9.56 -8.98 10.23
C THR A 151 -8.11 -8.85 10.65
N GLY A 152 -7.74 -7.67 11.11
CA GLY A 152 -6.44 -7.45 11.70
C GLY A 152 -6.24 -8.24 12.99
N SER A 153 -4.99 -8.54 13.32
CA SER A 153 -4.65 -9.26 14.54
C SER A 153 -3.35 -8.75 15.16
N ILE A 154 -3.20 -9.00 16.46
CA ILE A 154 -1.98 -8.71 17.21
C ILE A 154 -1.51 -10.02 17.83
N THR A 155 -0.29 -10.43 17.50
CA THR A 155 0.31 -11.69 18.00
C THR A 155 1.66 -11.45 18.65
N ASN A 156 2.15 -12.43 19.39
CA ASN A 156 3.40 -12.37 20.14
C ASN A 156 3.47 -11.25 21.20
N LEU A 157 2.32 -10.83 21.72
CA LEU A 157 2.25 -9.84 22.78
C LEU A 157 2.89 -10.38 24.06
N SER A 158 3.69 -9.56 24.75
CA SER A 158 4.37 -9.89 25.98
C SER A 158 4.53 -8.64 26.86
N THR A 159 4.90 -8.83 28.13
CA THR A 159 5.19 -7.72 29.06
C THR A 159 6.32 -6.80 28.57
N ASP A 160 7.21 -7.32 27.75
CA ASP A 160 8.38 -6.57 27.25
C ASP A 160 8.08 -5.70 26.02
N ASN A 161 7.03 -6.02 25.26
CA ASN A 161 6.70 -5.35 24.03
C ASN A 161 5.31 -4.66 24.04
N PHE A 162 4.61 -4.67 25.19
CA PHE A 162 3.35 -3.93 25.35
C PHE A 162 3.60 -2.44 25.58
N THR A 163 4.15 -1.79 24.59
CA THR A 163 4.54 -0.37 24.64
C THR A 163 4.02 0.39 23.41
N PRO A 164 3.72 1.70 23.54
CA PRO A 164 3.32 2.51 22.38
C PRO A 164 4.31 2.45 21.21
N ALA A 165 5.61 2.44 21.49
CA ALA A 165 6.65 2.35 20.46
C ALA A 165 6.60 1.02 19.69
N ALA A 166 6.39 -0.11 20.39
CA ALA A 166 6.25 -1.42 19.75
C ALA A 166 4.97 -1.51 18.89
N PHE A 167 3.86 -0.92 19.34
CA PHE A 167 2.63 -0.87 18.56
C PHE A 167 2.78 -0.04 17.29
N VAL A 168 3.40 1.13 17.37
CA VAL A 168 3.65 1.98 16.21
C VAL A 168 4.57 1.29 15.21
N TYR A 169 5.69 0.74 15.68
CA TYR A 169 6.63 0.04 14.80
C TYR A 169 6.01 -1.24 14.21
N GLY A 170 5.31 -2.03 15.02
CA GLY A 170 4.61 -3.24 14.57
C GLY A 170 3.54 -2.98 13.52
N THR A 171 2.82 -1.85 13.62
CA THR A 171 1.86 -1.44 12.58
C THR A 171 2.56 -1.11 11.26
N LEU A 172 3.64 -0.33 11.28
CA LEU A 172 4.42 -0.01 10.08
C LEU A 172 5.05 -1.26 9.46
N GLU A 173 5.55 -2.17 10.29
CA GLU A 173 6.10 -3.46 9.85
C GLU A 173 5.00 -4.35 9.23
N GLY A 174 3.79 -4.36 9.80
CA GLY A 174 2.63 -5.07 9.27
C GLY A 174 2.20 -4.56 7.90
N MET A 175 2.08 -3.24 7.74
CA MET A 175 1.80 -2.59 6.46
C MET A 175 2.85 -2.95 5.39
N SER A 176 4.12 -2.95 5.78
CA SER A 176 5.22 -3.32 4.87
C SER A 176 5.20 -4.79 4.51
N ARG A 177 4.86 -5.67 5.45
CA ARG A 177 4.75 -7.12 5.25
C ARG A 177 3.61 -7.46 4.30
N GLU A 178 2.46 -6.82 4.44
CA GLU A 178 1.31 -7.02 3.54
C GLU A 178 1.69 -6.70 2.09
N LEU A 179 2.38 -5.58 1.84
CA LEU A 179 2.87 -5.25 0.50
C LEU A 179 3.95 -6.22 0.00
N TYR A 180 4.86 -6.63 0.88
CA TYR A 180 5.91 -7.58 0.52
C TYR A 180 5.37 -8.96 0.13
N GLN A 181 4.27 -9.40 0.71
CA GLN A 181 3.61 -10.67 0.36
C GLN A 181 3.00 -10.66 -1.05
N MET A 182 2.76 -9.47 -1.61
CA MET A 182 2.24 -9.28 -2.97
C MET A 182 3.36 -9.21 -4.03
N TYR A 183 4.63 -9.12 -3.59
CA TYR A 183 5.81 -9.09 -4.46
C TYR A 183 6.43 -10.48 -4.61
#